data_7e7f40dff56c43dff9c6ff74d8b07ffa
#
_entry.id   7e7f40dff56c43dff9c6ff74d8b07ffa
#
_cell.length_a   1.000
_cell.length_b   1.000
_cell.length_c   1.000
_cell.angle_alpha   90.00
_cell.angle_beta   90.00
_cell.angle_gamma   90.00
#
_symmetry.space_group_name_H-M   'P 1'
#
loop_
_entity.id
_entity.type
_entity.pdbx_description
1 polymer ?
#
loop_
_entity_poly.entity_id
_entity_poly.type
_entity_poly.pdbx_seq_one_letter_code
_entity_poly.pdbx_strand_id
1 'polypeptide(L)'
;MMSEYAFYSPADVDDYLLLLQDFPDCFNNILDYEQEKADAGLFMSDESADEVIASCQSFIENPDNNMLIEVFPEKLESVSGLSDSDKADYIKRNDQAVHDYVIPAYQSLIKGMEALKGSGTNENGLCYFDHGKEYYEYLVKSQTGSDKTPEELIEWLDDTLQNTIVQMALLLSSDDSLADKLDEAIDISENDPKIILQTLQSSLKEDFPDAVSSQYTLKYVPESLEDGMNPAFYMIPPVDVTDSNVIYLNNSQITDNLSLF
;
A
#
# COMPACT_ATOMS: atom_id res chain seq x y z
N MET A 1 -2.84 -0.64 7.93
CA MET A 1 -3.48 0.28 8.88
C MET A 1 -3.48 -0.28 10.30
N MET A 2 -4.25 -1.32 10.64
CA MET A 2 -4.22 -1.88 12.03
C MET A 2 -2.86 -2.54 12.37
N SER A 3 -2.19 -3.13 11.40
CA SER A 3 -0.82 -3.62 11.54
C SER A 3 0.18 -2.53 11.95
N GLU A 4 -0.06 -1.29 11.52
CA GLU A 4 0.81 -0.14 11.79
C GLU A 4 0.39 0.71 12.99
N TYR A 5 -0.70 0.35 13.67
CA TYR A 5 -1.13 1.06 14.87
C TYR A 5 -0.06 0.95 15.96
N ALA A 6 0.56 2.05 16.35
CA ALA A 6 1.68 2.05 17.29
C ALA A 6 1.19 1.94 18.75
N PHE A 7 1.91 1.16 19.56
CA PHE A 7 1.65 1.04 20.99
C PHE A 7 2.74 1.78 21.79
N TYR A 8 2.37 2.86 22.43
CA TYR A 8 3.26 3.62 23.33
C TYR A 8 2.98 3.34 24.81
N SER A 9 1.75 2.90 25.12
CA SER A 9 1.27 2.62 26.47
C SER A 9 0.26 1.47 26.48
N PRO A 10 -0.04 0.88 27.66
CA PRO A 10 -1.12 -0.11 27.75
C PRO A 10 -2.50 0.40 27.30
N ALA A 11 -2.76 1.70 27.43
CA ALA A 11 -4.01 2.30 26.97
C ALA A 11 -4.17 2.19 25.44
N ASP A 12 -3.07 2.37 24.67
CA ASP A 12 -3.10 2.22 23.22
C ASP A 12 -3.43 0.78 22.79
N VAL A 13 -3.00 -0.20 23.59
CA VAL A 13 -3.36 -1.61 23.35
C VAL A 13 -4.84 -1.85 23.61
N ASP A 14 -5.39 -1.27 24.66
CA ASP A 14 -6.84 -1.37 24.95
C ASP A 14 -7.65 -0.66 23.85
N ASP A 15 -7.24 0.52 23.40
CA ASP A 15 -7.90 1.25 22.30
C ASP A 15 -7.84 0.46 20.99
N TYR A 16 -6.69 -0.17 20.69
CA TYR A 16 -6.56 -1.06 19.53
C TYR A 16 -7.56 -2.21 19.58
N LEU A 17 -7.70 -2.87 20.72
CA LEU A 17 -8.67 -3.97 20.90
C LEU A 17 -10.11 -3.51 20.75
N LEU A 18 -10.44 -2.29 21.17
CA LEU A 18 -11.74 -1.68 20.92
C LEU A 18 -11.97 -1.43 19.43
N LEU A 19 -10.97 -0.91 18.71
CA LEU A 19 -11.06 -0.71 17.27
C LEU A 19 -11.29 -2.03 16.51
N LEU A 20 -10.71 -3.16 16.97
CA LEU A 20 -11.04 -4.46 16.36
C LEU A 20 -12.50 -4.84 16.56
N GLN A 21 -13.11 -4.46 17.69
CA GLN A 21 -14.53 -4.74 17.95
C GLN A 21 -15.46 -3.87 17.10
N ASP A 22 -14.99 -2.75 16.59
CA ASP A 22 -15.77 -1.84 15.71
C ASP A 22 -15.79 -2.27 14.24
N PHE A 23 -15.02 -3.31 13.85
CA PHE A 23 -14.99 -3.79 12.46
C PHE A 23 -16.37 -4.12 11.89
N PRO A 24 -17.27 -4.83 12.62
CA PRO A 24 -18.61 -5.13 12.12
C PRO A 24 -19.41 -3.85 11.78
N ASP A 25 -19.39 -2.85 12.64
CA ASP A 25 -20.11 -1.60 12.43
C ASP A 25 -19.50 -0.80 11.27
N CYS A 26 -18.17 -0.75 11.18
CA CYS A 26 -17.47 -0.11 10.07
C CYS A 26 -17.83 -0.75 8.73
N PHE A 27 -17.82 -2.09 8.64
CA PHE A 27 -18.11 -2.77 7.38
C PHE A 27 -19.60 -2.78 7.02
N ASN A 28 -20.49 -2.74 8.01
CA ASN A 28 -21.91 -2.50 7.75
C ASN A 28 -22.14 -1.12 7.13
N ASN A 29 -21.48 -0.07 7.64
CA ASN A 29 -21.55 1.27 7.05
C ASN A 29 -21.01 1.29 5.60
N ILE A 30 -19.96 0.52 5.31
CA ILE A 30 -19.45 0.37 3.94
C ILE A 30 -20.50 -0.30 3.05
N LEU A 31 -21.11 -1.38 3.51
CA LEU A 31 -22.14 -2.08 2.76
C LEU A 31 -23.39 -1.22 2.53
N ASP A 32 -23.81 -0.42 3.50
CA ASP A 32 -24.91 0.52 3.35
C ASP A 32 -24.59 1.55 2.27
N TYR A 33 -23.36 2.09 2.26
CA TYR A 33 -22.91 3.00 1.22
C TYR A 33 -22.84 2.36 -0.16
N GLU A 34 -22.32 1.13 -0.28
CA GLU A 34 -22.28 0.40 -1.54
C GLU A 34 -23.70 0.05 -2.05
N GLN A 35 -24.65 -0.21 -1.12
CA GLN A 35 -26.05 -0.38 -1.49
C GLN A 35 -26.67 0.91 -2.04
N GLU A 36 -26.39 2.07 -1.44
CA GLU A 36 -26.83 3.36 -1.97
C GLU A 36 -26.26 3.63 -3.37
N LYS A 37 -24.99 3.28 -3.61
CA LYS A 37 -24.37 3.34 -4.93
C LYS A 37 -25.06 2.41 -5.92
N ALA A 38 -25.38 1.19 -5.52
CA ALA A 38 -26.10 0.22 -6.35
C ALA A 38 -27.48 0.73 -6.75
N ASP A 39 -28.23 1.27 -5.79
CA ASP A 39 -29.54 1.87 -6.01
C ASP A 39 -29.50 3.06 -6.96
N ALA A 40 -28.38 3.79 -6.98
CA ALA A 40 -28.12 4.89 -7.90
C ALA A 40 -27.55 4.44 -9.26
N GLY A 41 -27.30 3.12 -9.47
CA GLY A 41 -26.66 2.58 -10.67
C GLY A 41 -25.17 2.90 -10.78
N LEU A 42 -24.52 3.23 -9.66
CA LEU A 42 -23.11 3.62 -9.56
C LEU A 42 -22.24 2.54 -8.88
N PHE A 43 -22.77 1.33 -8.72
CA PHE A 43 -21.97 0.23 -8.19
C PHE A 43 -20.82 -0.09 -9.15
N MET A 44 -19.73 -0.61 -8.60
CA MET A 44 -18.53 -0.96 -9.38
C MET A 44 -18.81 -2.10 -10.38
N SER A 45 -17.93 -2.30 -11.33
CA SER A 45 -17.98 -3.42 -12.27
C SER A 45 -17.88 -4.77 -11.52
N ASP A 46 -18.41 -5.82 -12.11
CA ASP A 46 -18.32 -7.17 -11.56
C ASP A 46 -16.85 -7.61 -11.39
N GLU A 47 -15.96 -7.24 -12.32
CA GLU A 47 -14.53 -7.50 -12.23
C GLU A 47 -13.91 -6.84 -11.00
N SER A 48 -14.17 -5.54 -10.77
CA SER A 48 -13.68 -4.83 -9.59
C SER A 48 -14.26 -5.39 -8.29
N ALA A 49 -15.53 -5.81 -8.31
CA ALA A 49 -16.15 -6.45 -7.15
C ALA A 49 -15.49 -7.81 -6.84
N ASP A 50 -15.15 -8.60 -7.87
CA ASP A 50 -14.44 -9.86 -7.71
C ASP A 50 -13.03 -9.67 -7.12
N GLU A 51 -12.31 -8.63 -7.54
CA GLU A 51 -11.00 -8.29 -6.98
C GLU A 51 -11.10 -7.92 -5.49
N VAL A 52 -12.09 -7.10 -5.11
CA VAL A 52 -12.33 -6.75 -3.71
C VAL A 52 -12.69 -7.99 -2.88
N ILE A 53 -13.59 -8.84 -3.40
CA ILE A 53 -14.00 -10.08 -2.75
C ILE A 53 -12.79 -11.02 -2.57
N ALA A 54 -12.00 -11.21 -3.61
CA ALA A 54 -10.81 -12.06 -3.56
C ALA A 54 -9.77 -11.55 -2.53
N SER A 55 -9.54 -10.24 -2.48
CA SER A 55 -8.66 -9.61 -1.49
C SER A 55 -9.18 -9.83 -0.06
N CYS A 56 -10.48 -9.67 0.17
CA CYS A 56 -11.09 -9.94 1.47
C CYS A 56 -11.00 -11.43 1.86
N GLN A 57 -11.22 -12.34 0.90
CA GLN A 57 -11.10 -13.77 1.11
C GLN A 57 -9.67 -14.16 1.48
N SER A 58 -8.67 -13.65 0.77
CA SER A 58 -7.26 -13.88 1.06
C SER A 58 -6.89 -13.42 2.48
N PHE A 59 -7.37 -12.24 2.91
CA PHE A 59 -7.11 -11.73 4.26
C PHE A 59 -7.62 -12.65 5.37
N ILE A 60 -8.73 -13.38 5.15
CA ILE A 60 -9.34 -14.28 6.15
C ILE A 60 -9.13 -15.76 5.87
N GLU A 61 -8.32 -16.12 4.88
CA GLU A 61 -8.10 -17.51 4.45
C GLU A 61 -7.55 -18.37 5.58
N ASN A 62 -6.68 -17.83 6.38
CA ASN A 62 -6.08 -18.52 7.52
C ASN A 62 -6.35 -17.74 8.83
N PRO A 63 -7.53 -17.93 9.46
CA PRO A 63 -7.92 -17.17 10.64
C PRO A 63 -6.96 -17.29 11.83
N ASP A 64 -6.41 -18.50 12.06
CA ASP A 64 -5.50 -18.77 13.19
C ASP A 64 -4.10 -18.15 12.98
N ASN A 65 -3.75 -17.87 11.74
CA ASN A 65 -2.49 -17.23 11.34
C ASN A 65 -2.74 -15.87 10.66
N ASN A 66 -3.82 -15.20 11.03
CA ASN A 66 -4.12 -13.88 10.48
C ASN A 66 -3.02 -12.88 10.86
N MET A 67 -2.67 -12.00 9.93
CA MET A 67 -1.65 -10.97 10.12
C MET A 67 -1.81 -10.18 11.43
N LEU A 68 -3.03 -9.86 11.84
CA LEU A 68 -3.30 -9.10 13.08
C LEU A 68 -2.99 -9.93 14.34
N ILE A 69 -2.94 -11.26 14.24
CA ILE A 69 -2.50 -12.15 15.30
C ILE A 69 -0.97 -12.27 15.28
N GLU A 70 -0.39 -12.42 14.08
CA GLU A 70 1.04 -12.62 13.87
C GLU A 70 1.89 -11.43 14.36
N VAL A 71 1.52 -10.20 13.98
CA VAL A 71 2.32 -9.00 14.31
C VAL A 71 2.10 -8.48 15.74
N PHE A 72 1.04 -8.88 16.41
CA PHE A 72 0.64 -8.32 17.70
C PHE A 72 1.62 -8.57 18.82
N PRO A 73 2.20 -9.78 19.02
CA PRO A 73 3.18 -10.02 20.08
C PRO A 73 4.41 -9.13 19.98
N GLU A 74 4.96 -8.94 18.79
CA GLU A 74 6.13 -8.07 18.58
C GLU A 74 5.83 -6.61 18.96
N LYS A 75 4.64 -6.13 18.62
CA LYS A 75 4.19 -4.77 18.97
C LYS A 75 4.13 -4.55 20.48
N LEU A 76 3.74 -5.56 21.25
CA LEU A 76 3.71 -5.50 22.72
C LEU A 76 5.10 -5.35 23.35
N GLU A 77 6.16 -5.82 22.67
CA GLU A 77 7.53 -5.68 23.19
C GLU A 77 7.97 -4.22 23.34
N SER A 78 7.40 -3.32 22.54
CA SER A 78 7.68 -1.88 22.62
C SER A 78 6.98 -1.18 23.80
N VAL A 79 5.97 -1.82 24.42
CA VAL A 79 5.17 -1.22 25.50
C VAL A 79 5.84 -1.40 26.84
N SER A 80 6.29 -0.30 27.44
CA SER A 80 6.92 -0.33 28.75
C SER A 80 5.90 -0.59 29.89
N GLY A 81 6.31 -1.34 30.90
CA GLY A 81 5.52 -1.56 32.11
C GLY A 81 4.53 -2.72 32.07
N LEU A 82 4.47 -3.49 30.99
CA LEU A 82 3.71 -4.72 30.93
C LEU A 82 4.51 -5.89 31.51
N SER A 83 3.87 -6.68 32.39
CA SER A 83 4.42 -7.98 32.82
C SER A 83 4.19 -9.05 31.74
N ASP A 84 4.91 -10.17 31.83
CA ASP A 84 4.70 -11.32 30.94
C ASP A 84 3.25 -11.85 31.02
N SER A 85 2.62 -11.76 32.21
CA SER A 85 1.22 -12.12 32.39
C SER A 85 0.28 -11.17 31.66
N ASP A 86 0.56 -9.87 31.68
CA ASP A 86 -0.25 -8.87 30.97
C ASP A 86 -0.12 -9.04 29.45
N LYS A 87 1.11 -9.26 28.97
CA LYS A 87 1.34 -9.56 27.53
C LYS A 87 0.58 -10.81 27.08
N ALA A 88 0.64 -11.88 27.87
CA ALA A 88 -0.09 -13.12 27.57
C ALA A 88 -1.62 -12.90 27.54
N ASP A 89 -2.17 -12.07 28.43
CA ASP A 89 -3.59 -11.72 28.43
C ASP A 89 -3.95 -10.89 27.19
N TYR A 90 -3.16 -9.89 26.83
CA TYR A 90 -3.36 -9.08 25.64
C TYR A 90 -3.29 -9.90 24.35
N ILE A 91 -2.35 -10.82 24.21
CA ILE A 91 -2.24 -11.74 23.06
C ILE A 91 -3.52 -12.56 22.93
N LYS A 92 -4.00 -13.13 24.02
CA LYS A 92 -5.24 -13.91 24.02
C LYS A 92 -6.47 -13.06 23.68
N ARG A 93 -6.57 -11.84 24.20
CA ARG A 93 -7.67 -10.90 23.88
C ARG A 93 -7.64 -10.47 22.43
N ASN A 94 -6.45 -10.25 21.85
CA ASN A 94 -6.30 -9.94 20.44
C ASN A 94 -6.75 -11.11 19.55
N ASP A 95 -6.26 -12.31 19.82
CA ASP A 95 -6.66 -13.52 19.12
C ASP A 95 -8.19 -13.68 19.14
N GLN A 96 -8.80 -13.54 20.32
CA GLN A 96 -10.25 -13.60 20.47
C GLN A 96 -10.96 -12.49 19.69
N ALA A 97 -10.47 -11.25 19.72
CA ALA A 97 -11.09 -10.12 19.03
C ALA A 97 -11.03 -10.30 17.50
N VAL A 98 -9.92 -10.82 16.97
CA VAL A 98 -9.81 -11.13 15.54
C VAL A 98 -10.85 -12.18 15.13
N HIS A 99 -10.98 -13.27 15.89
CA HIS A 99 -11.93 -14.34 15.58
C HIS A 99 -13.40 -13.94 15.77
N ASP A 100 -13.70 -13.16 16.82
CA ASP A 100 -15.07 -12.82 17.17
C ASP A 100 -15.63 -11.63 16.38
N TYR A 101 -14.77 -10.71 15.92
CA TYR A 101 -15.21 -9.47 15.27
C TYR A 101 -14.65 -9.29 13.87
N VAL A 102 -13.33 -9.42 13.68
CA VAL A 102 -12.68 -9.10 12.39
C VAL A 102 -13.05 -10.12 11.32
N ILE A 103 -12.84 -11.41 11.58
CA ILE A 103 -13.15 -12.47 10.61
C ILE A 103 -14.64 -12.47 10.22
N PRO A 104 -15.61 -12.42 11.16
CA PRO A 104 -17.02 -12.34 10.80
C PRO A 104 -17.39 -11.06 10.03
N ALA A 105 -16.77 -9.94 10.33
CA ALA A 105 -16.98 -8.69 9.61
C ALA A 105 -16.56 -8.82 8.13
N TYR A 106 -15.39 -9.37 7.84
CA TYR A 106 -14.95 -9.66 6.47
C TYR A 106 -15.89 -10.66 5.77
N GLN A 107 -16.34 -11.70 6.44
CA GLN A 107 -17.31 -12.64 5.87
C GLN A 107 -18.65 -11.95 5.52
N SER A 108 -19.08 -11.01 6.35
CA SER A 108 -20.28 -10.21 6.08
C SER A 108 -20.07 -9.28 4.89
N LEU A 109 -18.91 -8.62 4.81
CA LEU A 109 -18.53 -7.74 3.69
C LEU A 109 -18.50 -8.52 2.37
N ILE A 110 -17.81 -9.66 2.32
CA ILE A 110 -17.77 -10.55 1.15
C ILE A 110 -19.19 -10.89 0.68
N LYS A 111 -20.02 -11.36 1.60
CA LYS A 111 -21.40 -11.75 1.28
C LYS A 111 -22.24 -10.58 0.78
N GLY A 112 -22.06 -9.39 1.36
CA GLY A 112 -22.75 -8.17 0.93
C GLY A 112 -22.31 -7.74 -0.46
N MET A 113 -21.01 -7.74 -0.74
CA MET A 113 -20.45 -7.42 -2.05
C MET A 113 -20.91 -8.43 -3.13
N GLU A 114 -20.91 -9.72 -2.82
CA GLU A 114 -21.45 -10.76 -3.72
C GLU A 114 -22.92 -10.51 -4.07
N ALA A 115 -23.73 -10.05 -3.10
CA ALA A 115 -25.14 -9.77 -3.30
C ALA A 115 -25.40 -8.53 -4.18
N LEU A 116 -24.45 -7.59 -4.23
CA LEU A 116 -24.51 -6.37 -5.03
C LEU A 116 -23.96 -6.55 -6.46
N LYS A 117 -23.25 -7.64 -6.75
CA LYS A 117 -22.78 -7.92 -8.11
C LYS A 117 -23.92 -7.94 -9.12
N GLY A 118 -23.65 -7.43 -10.30
CA GLY A 118 -24.66 -7.28 -11.38
C GLY A 118 -25.61 -6.09 -11.21
N SER A 119 -25.49 -5.30 -10.13
CA SER A 119 -26.26 -4.07 -9.95
C SER A 119 -25.62 -2.86 -10.62
N GLY A 120 -24.35 -2.97 -11.01
CA GLY A 120 -23.65 -1.95 -11.80
C GLY A 120 -24.27 -1.76 -13.18
N THR A 121 -24.33 -0.52 -13.65
CA THR A 121 -24.85 -0.18 -14.98
C THR A 121 -23.74 0.01 -16.01
N ASN A 122 -22.49 -0.08 -15.60
CA ASN A 122 -21.34 0.24 -16.43
C ASN A 122 -20.13 -0.66 -16.11
N GLU A 123 -19.79 -1.52 -17.07
CA GLU A 123 -18.61 -2.41 -17.01
C GLU A 123 -17.38 -1.82 -17.73
N ASN A 124 -17.48 -0.60 -18.30
CA ASN A 124 -16.49 -0.07 -19.22
C ASN A 124 -15.71 1.13 -18.69
N GLY A 125 -15.90 1.51 -17.43
CA GLY A 125 -15.18 2.60 -16.80
C GLY A 125 -15.88 3.97 -16.82
N LEU A 126 -15.21 4.96 -16.25
CA LEU A 126 -15.81 6.24 -15.85
C LEU A 126 -16.47 7.03 -16.99
N CYS A 127 -15.90 7.01 -18.20
CA CYS A 127 -16.40 7.79 -19.32
C CYS A 127 -17.79 7.35 -19.84
N TYR A 128 -18.29 6.22 -19.40
CA TYR A 128 -19.61 5.69 -19.77
C TYR A 128 -20.72 6.07 -18.77
N PHE A 129 -20.37 6.69 -17.66
CA PHE A 129 -21.35 7.28 -16.74
C PHE A 129 -21.80 8.66 -17.22
N ASP A 130 -23.01 9.04 -16.86
CA ASP A 130 -23.47 10.41 -17.02
C ASP A 130 -22.50 11.38 -16.33
N HIS A 131 -22.04 12.40 -17.05
CA HIS A 131 -21.02 13.35 -16.61
C HIS A 131 -19.66 12.71 -16.25
N GLY A 132 -19.42 11.43 -16.60
CA GLY A 132 -18.18 10.75 -16.29
C GLY A 132 -16.96 11.37 -16.97
N LYS A 133 -17.13 11.92 -18.18
CA LYS A 133 -16.06 12.62 -18.90
C LYS A 133 -15.65 13.91 -18.19
N GLU A 134 -16.62 14.73 -17.81
CA GLU A 134 -16.39 15.99 -17.09
C GLU A 134 -15.76 15.73 -15.71
N TYR A 135 -16.18 14.65 -15.07
CA TYR A 135 -15.59 14.24 -13.79
C TYR A 135 -14.14 13.77 -13.97
N TYR A 136 -13.83 13.04 -15.04
CA TYR A 136 -12.44 12.64 -15.34
C TYR A 136 -11.55 13.85 -15.62
N GLU A 137 -12.03 14.85 -16.38
CA GLU A 137 -11.33 16.12 -16.61
C GLU A 137 -11.05 16.85 -15.29
N TYR A 138 -12.02 16.87 -14.36
CA TYR A 138 -11.83 17.40 -13.02
C TYR A 138 -10.76 16.64 -12.24
N LEU A 139 -10.76 15.30 -12.28
CA LEU A 139 -9.75 14.47 -11.61
C LEU A 139 -8.35 14.74 -12.17
N VAL A 140 -8.20 14.80 -13.49
CA VAL A 140 -6.93 15.13 -14.13
C VAL A 140 -6.42 16.49 -13.64
N LYS A 141 -7.25 17.52 -13.67
CA LYS A 141 -6.88 18.84 -13.17
C LYS A 141 -6.52 18.84 -11.69
N SER A 142 -7.32 18.17 -10.86
CA SER A 142 -7.13 18.09 -9.41
C SER A 142 -5.83 17.37 -9.02
N GLN A 143 -5.48 16.31 -9.74
CA GLN A 143 -4.32 15.48 -9.40
C GLN A 143 -3.02 15.98 -10.02
N THR A 144 -3.07 16.54 -11.23
CA THR A 144 -1.88 16.99 -11.94
C THR A 144 -1.60 18.49 -11.81
N GLY A 145 -2.60 19.28 -11.39
CA GLY A 145 -2.54 20.74 -11.41
C GLY A 145 -2.56 21.34 -12.82
N SER A 146 -2.75 20.54 -13.88
CA SER A 146 -2.79 20.99 -15.25
C SER A 146 -4.19 21.49 -15.64
N ASP A 147 -4.26 22.61 -16.37
CA ASP A 147 -5.50 23.08 -16.99
C ASP A 147 -5.74 22.48 -18.39
N LYS A 148 -4.88 21.58 -18.85
CA LYS A 148 -5.03 20.92 -20.15
C LYS A 148 -6.15 19.87 -20.10
N THR A 149 -6.84 19.71 -21.25
CA THR A 149 -7.77 18.60 -21.40
C THR A 149 -7.02 17.26 -21.50
N PRO A 150 -7.67 16.11 -21.29
CA PRO A 150 -7.05 14.81 -21.50
C PRO A 150 -6.48 14.64 -22.92
N GLU A 151 -7.17 15.13 -23.95
CA GLU A 151 -6.72 15.07 -25.32
C GLU A 151 -5.45 15.91 -25.54
N GLU A 152 -5.40 17.14 -25.01
CA GLU A 152 -4.22 17.99 -25.07
C GLU A 152 -3.03 17.39 -24.28
N LEU A 153 -3.31 16.64 -23.20
CA LEU A 153 -2.27 15.94 -22.44
C LEU A 153 -1.71 14.75 -23.23
N ILE A 154 -2.56 14.00 -23.92
CA ILE A 154 -2.13 12.88 -24.78
C ILE A 154 -1.22 13.41 -25.89
N GLU A 155 -1.64 14.47 -26.59
CA GLU A 155 -0.82 15.09 -27.65
C GLU A 155 0.54 15.58 -27.11
N TRP A 156 0.52 16.27 -25.97
CA TRP A 156 1.74 16.73 -25.31
C TRP A 156 2.67 15.59 -24.87
N LEU A 157 2.10 14.49 -24.35
CA LEU A 157 2.85 13.31 -23.93
C LEU A 157 3.47 12.59 -25.14
N ASP A 158 2.73 12.46 -26.25
CA ASP A 158 3.24 11.89 -27.49
C ASP A 158 4.41 12.71 -28.05
N ASP A 159 4.27 14.01 -28.12
CA ASP A 159 5.35 14.92 -28.57
C ASP A 159 6.57 14.82 -27.63
N THR A 160 6.33 14.77 -26.33
CA THR A 160 7.41 14.63 -25.32
C THR A 160 8.12 13.30 -25.46
N LEU A 161 7.38 12.20 -25.63
CA LEU A 161 7.95 10.87 -25.85
C LEU A 161 8.82 10.82 -27.12
N GLN A 162 8.30 11.34 -28.23
CA GLN A 162 9.03 11.41 -29.50
C GLN A 162 10.33 12.20 -29.36
N ASN A 163 10.26 13.39 -28.74
CA ASN A 163 11.44 14.21 -28.50
C ASN A 163 12.47 13.51 -27.59
N THR A 164 11.99 12.81 -26.55
CA THR A 164 12.87 12.05 -25.64
C THR A 164 13.57 10.90 -26.37
N ILE A 165 12.83 10.15 -27.21
CA ILE A 165 13.41 9.07 -28.04
C ILE A 165 14.51 9.64 -28.96
N VAL A 166 14.25 10.76 -29.61
CA VAL A 166 15.25 11.41 -30.50
C VAL A 166 16.48 11.85 -29.71
N GLN A 167 16.29 12.47 -28.54
CA GLN A 167 17.40 12.88 -27.68
C GLN A 167 18.22 11.67 -27.20
N MET A 168 17.55 10.59 -26.80
CA MET A 168 18.23 9.35 -26.40
C MET A 168 19.03 8.75 -27.57
N ALA A 169 18.46 8.70 -28.78
CA ALA A 169 19.17 8.24 -29.95
C ALA A 169 20.40 9.11 -30.30
N LEU A 170 20.28 10.43 -30.14
CA LEU A 170 21.41 11.35 -30.35
C LEU A 170 22.52 11.13 -29.29
N LEU A 171 22.17 10.94 -28.04
CA LEU A 171 23.13 10.63 -26.97
C LEU A 171 23.86 9.32 -27.27
N LEU A 172 23.15 8.25 -27.57
CA LEU A 172 23.72 6.94 -27.90
C LEU A 172 24.61 7.00 -29.14
N SER A 173 24.27 7.82 -30.14
CA SER A 173 25.10 8.00 -31.34
C SER A 173 26.30 8.91 -31.12
N SER A 174 26.33 9.70 -30.05
CA SER A 174 27.44 10.60 -29.72
C SER A 174 28.55 9.92 -28.91
N ASP A 175 28.23 8.81 -28.26
CA ASP A 175 29.19 8.05 -27.44
C ASP A 175 28.84 6.57 -27.51
N ASP A 176 29.60 5.81 -28.28
CA ASP A 176 29.43 4.37 -28.49
C ASP A 176 29.51 3.56 -27.15
N SER A 177 30.20 4.12 -26.14
CA SER A 177 30.31 3.46 -24.84
C SER A 177 29.01 3.47 -24.01
N LEU A 178 28.05 4.33 -24.36
CA LEU A 178 26.78 4.41 -23.65
C LEU A 178 25.88 3.19 -23.95
N ALA A 179 25.93 2.67 -25.17
CA ALA A 179 25.20 1.47 -25.53
C ALA A 179 25.72 0.26 -24.73
N ASP A 180 27.03 0.12 -24.64
CA ASP A 180 27.66 -0.96 -23.86
C ASP A 180 27.30 -0.86 -22.36
N LYS A 181 27.27 0.37 -21.81
CA LYS A 181 26.87 0.61 -20.41
C LYS A 181 25.40 0.30 -20.12
N LEU A 182 24.50 0.45 -21.11
CA LEU A 182 23.10 0.07 -20.93
C LEU A 182 22.90 -1.46 -20.88
N ASP A 183 23.78 -2.19 -21.55
CA ASP A 183 23.78 -3.66 -21.56
C ASP A 183 24.62 -4.25 -20.41
N GLU A 184 25.44 -3.45 -19.74
CA GLU A 184 26.15 -3.88 -18.54
C GLU A 184 25.12 -4.19 -17.42
N ALA A 185 25.08 -5.46 -17.00
CA ALA A 185 24.34 -5.82 -15.80
C ALA A 185 24.89 -5.00 -14.62
N ILE A 186 24.03 -4.30 -13.92
CA ILE A 186 24.40 -3.63 -12.67
C ILE A 186 24.76 -4.72 -11.68
N ASP A 187 26.07 -4.97 -11.51
CA ASP A 187 26.57 -5.91 -10.51
C ASP A 187 26.51 -5.24 -9.13
N ILE A 188 25.43 -5.49 -8.40
CA ILE A 188 25.33 -5.11 -7.00
C ILE A 188 25.91 -6.24 -6.19
N SER A 189 27.17 -6.12 -5.82
CA SER A 189 27.89 -7.09 -4.99
C SER A 189 27.43 -7.09 -3.53
N GLU A 190 26.73 -6.03 -3.09
CA GLU A 190 26.19 -5.88 -1.73
C GLU A 190 24.72 -6.26 -1.68
N ASN A 191 24.39 -7.23 -0.84
CA ASN A 191 23.04 -7.78 -0.69
C ASN A 191 22.36 -7.39 0.64
N ASP A 192 23.06 -6.66 1.51
CA ASP A 192 22.46 -6.14 2.75
C ASP A 192 21.77 -4.79 2.49
N PRO A 193 20.43 -4.71 2.55
CA PRO A 193 19.68 -3.48 2.29
C PRO A 193 20.11 -2.32 3.18
N LYS A 194 20.57 -2.60 4.39
CA LYS A 194 21.03 -1.57 5.33
C LYS A 194 22.35 -0.96 4.86
N ILE A 195 23.26 -1.78 4.34
CA ILE A 195 24.55 -1.32 3.80
C ILE A 195 24.31 -0.53 2.50
N ILE A 196 23.40 -1.02 1.65
CA ILE A 196 23.00 -0.32 0.42
C ILE A 196 22.49 1.08 0.76
N LEU A 197 21.54 1.21 1.68
CA LEU A 197 20.98 2.52 2.09
C LEU A 197 22.02 3.44 2.71
N GLN A 198 22.95 2.93 3.52
CA GLN A 198 24.03 3.73 4.09
C GLN A 198 25.00 4.24 3.00
N THR A 199 25.26 3.42 2.00
CA THR A 199 26.11 3.79 0.85
C THR A 199 25.42 4.87 0.03
N LEU A 200 24.14 4.71 -0.28
CA LEU A 200 23.34 5.72 -0.98
C LEU A 200 23.28 7.05 -0.22
N GLN A 201 23.01 7.02 1.07
CA GLN A 201 23.01 8.23 1.91
C GLN A 201 24.37 8.96 1.89
N SER A 202 25.46 8.21 1.81
CA SER A 202 26.79 8.78 1.75
C SER A 202 27.07 9.44 0.40
N SER A 203 26.60 8.82 -0.69
CA SER A 203 26.77 9.33 -2.05
C SER A 203 25.93 10.58 -2.34
N LEU A 204 24.73 10.68 -1.73
CA LEU A 204 23.84 11.82 -1.91
C LEU A 204 24.42 13.16 -1.43
N LYS A 205 25.39 13.14 -0.51
CA LYS A 205 25.98 14.36 0.08
C LYS A 205 26.72 15.24 -0.94
N GLU A 206 27.15 14.68 -2.05
CA GLU A 206 27.88 15.44 -3.09
C GLU A 206 26.92 16.23 -3.98
N ASP A 207 25.72 15.70 -4.23
CA ASP A 207 24.79 16.22 -5.24
C ASP A 207 23.53 16.87 -4.66
N PHE A 208 23.25 16.63 -3.37
CA PHE A 208 22.03 17.11 -2.71
C PHE A 208 22.36 17.93 -1.45
N PRO A 209 21.50 18.91 -1.10
CA PRO A 209 21.60 19.59 0.19
C PRO A 209 21.53 18.60 1.35
N ASP A 210 22.18 18.97 2.47
CA ASP A 210 22.12 18.16 3.69
C ASP A 210 20.65 17.83 4.02
N ALA A 211 20.32 16.55 3.97
CA ALA A 211 19.01 16.08 4.42
C ALA A 211 18.89 16.29 5.93
N VAL A 212 17.72 16.70 6.38
CA VAL A 212 17.37 16.61 7.80
C VAL A 212 17.62 15.16 8.20
N SER A 213 18.46 14.93 9.21
CA SER A 213 18.79 13.58 9.67
C SER A 213 17.51 12.90 10.15
N SER A 214 16.92 12.07 9.32
CA SER A 214 15.82 11.21 9.68
C SER A 214 16.38 9.83 10.04
N GLN A 215 15.99 9.33 11.20
CA GLN A 215 16.22 7.93 11.52
C GLN A 215 15.19 7.10 10.76
N TYR A 216 15.59 5.95 10.28
CA TYR A 216 14.69 5.00 9.63
C TYR A 216 14.86 3.60 10.24
N THR A 217 13.80 2.84 10.19
CA THR A 217 13.78 1.43 10.58
C THR A 217 13.45 0.59 9.35
N LEU A 218 14.24 -0.45 9.12
CA LEU A 218 13.90 -1.47 8.12
C LEU A 218 13.03 -2.54 8.78
N LYS A 219 11.91 -2.84 8.16
CA LYS A 219 11.02 -3.93 8.53
C LYS A 219 10.76 -4.81 7.32
N TYR A 220 10.43 -6.07 7.57
CA TYR A 220 9.99 -6.97 6.52
C TYR A 220 8.46 -7.03 6.47
N VAL A 221 7.94 -7.18 5.25
CA VAL A 221 6.51 -7.43 5.04
C VAL A 221 6.17 -8.78 5.70
N PRO A 222 5.07 -8.87 6.46
CA PRO A 222 4.59 -10.15 6.96
C PRO A 222 4.36 -11.15 5.82
N GLU A 223 4.74 -12.41 6.02
CA GLU A 223 4.69 -13.48 5.00
C GLU A 223 3.30 -13.59 4.34
N SER A 224 2.24 -13.37 5.12
CA SER A 224 0.85 -13.41 4.64
C SER A 224 0.45 -12.27 3.68
N LEU A 225 1.29 -11.25 3.51
CA LEU A 225 1.05 -10.10 2.63
C LEU A 225 2.04 -10.00 1.46
N GLU A 226 3.06 -10.84 1.43
CA GLU A 226 4.15 -10.74 0.44
C GLU A 226 3.66 -10.78 -1.00
N ASP A 227 2.68 -11.64 -1.31
CA ASP A 227 2.16 -11.83 -2.68
C ASP A 227 1.47 -10.57 -3.27
N GLY A 228 0.97 -9.69 -2.42
CA GLY A 228 0.24 -8.49 -2.86
C GLY A 228 1.01 -7.19 -2.71
N MET A 229 2.25 -7.22 -2.20
CA MET A 229 3.01 -6.00 -1.87
C MET A 229 4.16 -5.77 -2.84
N ASN A 230 4.53 -4.50 -3.01
CA ASN A 230 5.72 -4.12 -3.79
C ASN A 230 7.01 -4.66 -3.16
N PRO A 231 8.10 -4.80 -3.94
CA PRO A 231 9.40 -5.25 -3.43
C PRO A 231 9.93 -4.43 -2.25
N ALA A 232 9.66 -3.12 -2.26
CA ALA A 232 9.96 -2.23 -1.16
C ALA A 232 8.99 -1.04 -1.18
N PHE A 233 8.67 -0.49 0.00
CA PHE A 233 7.88 0.73 0.11
C PHE A 233 8.18 1.48 1.41
N TYR A 234 7.97 2.78 1.36
CA TYR A 234 8.14 3.68 2.49
C TYR A 234 6.79 4.04 3.10
N MET A 235 6.69 3.90 4.43
CA MET A 235 5.53 4.38 5.18
C MET A 235 5.75 5.80 5.65
N ILE A 236 4.91 6.72 5.18
CA ILE A 236 4.92 8.12 5.63
C ILE A 236 4.57 8.13 7.13
N PRO A 237 5.43 8.73 7.98
CA PRO A 237 5.17 8.77 9.41
C PRO A 237 3.95 9.65 9.74
N PRO A 238 3.31 9.45 10.90
CA PRO A 238 2.29 10.36 11.40
C PRO A 238 2.83 11.80 11.53
N VAL A 239 1.97 12.79 11.32
CA VAL A 239 2.34 14.21 11.31
C VAL A 239 2.98 14.66 12.63
N ASP A 240 2.60 14.05 13.73
CA ASP A 240 3.06 14.33 15.11
C ASP A 240 4.26 13.48 15.55
N VAL A 241 4.65 12.46 14.76
CA VAL A 241 5.79 11.58 15.05
C VAL A 241 6.68 11.45 13.81
N THR A 242 7.31 12.54 13.42
CA THR A 242 8.10 12.64 12.17
C THR A 242 9.38 11.82 12.14
N ASP A 243 9.84 11.32 13.28
CA ASP A 243 11.07 10.51 13.40
C ASP A 243 10.85 9.01 13.19
N SER A 244 9.58 8.59 13.02
CA SER A 244 9.21 7.18 12.83
C SER A 244 9.15 6.82 11.34
N ASN A 245 10.28 6.86 10.65
CA ASN A 245 10.36 6.46 9.24
C ASN A 245 10.53 4.94 9.15
N VAL A 246 9.65 4.27 8.42
CA VAL A 246 9.72 2.83 8.21
C VAL A 246 9.81 2.53 6.71
N ILE A 247 10.80 1.73 6.35
CA ILE A 247 10.95 1.16 5.02
C ILE A 247 10.64 -0.32 5.12
N TYR A 248 9.65 -0.78 4.39
CA TYR A 248 9.28 -2.17 4.29
C TYR A 248 9.97 -2.85 3.12
N LEU A 249 10.45 -4.06 3.34
CA LEU A 249 11.10 -4.92 2.38
C LEU A 249 10.27 -6.20 2.22
N ASN A 250 9.99 -6.58 1.00
CA ASN A 250 9.27 -7.81 0.68
C ASN A 250 10.26 -8.93 0.35
N ASN A 251 10.43 -9.89 1.26
CA ASN A 251 11.40 -10.99 1.10
C ASN A 251 11.14 -11.85 -0.13
N SER A 252 9.87 -12.08 -0.49
CA SER A 252 9.54 -12.92 -1.64
C SER A 252 9.98 -12.33 -2.98
N GLN A 253 10.20 -11.01 -3.03
CA GLN A 253 10.53 -10.28 -4.25
C GLN A 253 11.96 -9.70 -4.27
N ILE A 254 12.59 -9.54 -3.10
CA ILE A 254 13.93 -8.95 -3.00
C ILE A 254 15.03 -9.93 -3.42
N THR A 255 14.87 -11.23 -3.19
CA THR A 255 15.91 -12.23 -3.40
C THR A 255 16.44 -12.28 -4.83
N ASP A 256 15.61 -11.94 -5.82
CA ASP A 256 15.98 -11.98 -7.24
C ASP A 256 16.18 -10.57 -7.87
N ASN A 257 15.82 -9.49 -7.16
CA ASN A 257 15.74 -8.13 -7.73
C ASN A 257 16.36 -7.03 -6.85
N LEU A 258 17.33 -7.34 -5.99
CA LEU A 258 18.06 -6.31 -5.23
C LEU A 258 18.72 -5.24 -6.13
N SER A 259 18.92 -5.55 -7.40
CA SER A 259 19.37 -4.58 -8.42
C SER A 259 18.34 -3.49 -8.75
N LEU A 260 17.10 -3.63 -8.32
CA LEU A 260 16.06 -2.63 -8.51
C LEU A 260 15.87 -1.70 -7.29
N PHE A 261 16.60 -1.97 -6.21
CA PHE A 261 16.61 -1.15 -5.01
C PHE A 261 17.58 0.03 -5.16
#